data_1e00c59c60562d245e2d75ebcc644012
#
_entry.id   1e00c59c60562d245e2d75ebcc644012
#
_cell.length_a   1.000
_cell.length_b   1.000
_cell.length_c   1.000
_cell.angle_alpha   90.00
_cell.angle_beta   90.00
_cell.angle_gamma   90.00
#
_symmetry.space_group_name_H-M   'P 1'
#
loop_
_entity.id
_entity.type
_entity.pdbx_description
1 polymer ?
#
loop_
_entity_poly.entity_id
_entity_poly.type
_entity_poly.pdbx_seq_one_letter_code
_entity_poly.pdbx_strand_id
1 'polypeptide(L)'
;MATSSRSKSPATPRRKADVVLVASGDLREEANRVCWPAQKQMEADLTRAFAAAGRTLVRGHAPSKARGHGFIASAREGIDVFASIDPTAPLVVAEAVWQYSNHVLPGLSSHSGPILTVANWSGQWPGLVGMLNLNGSLTKAGVPYATLWADDFSSAGFQRHLESWLATGKVRHDTSHVVPIAAVKV
;
A
#
# COMPACT_ATOMS: atom_id res chain seq x y z
N MET A 1 -58.98 -16.51 2.23
CA MET A 1 -57.69 -16.38 1.54
C MET A 1 -56.91 -15.28 2.24
N ALA A 2 -55.89 -15.64 3.04
CA ALA A 2 -55.07 -14.68 3.80
C ALA A 2 -53.74 -14.48 3.06
N THR A 3 -53.50 -13.28 2.55
CA THR A 3 -52.29 -12.88 1.88
C THR A 3 -51.20 -12.59 2.93
N SER A 4 -50.22 -13.48 3.04
CA SER A 4 -49.03 -13.31 3.89
C SER A 4 -48.08 -12.24 3.29
N SER A 5 -48.03 -11.08 3.91
CA SER A 5 -47.07 -10.03 3.62
C SER A 5 -45.73 -10.42 4.22
N ARG A 6 -44.76 -10.86 3.39
CA ARG A 6 -43.35 -11.05 3.78
C ARG A 6 -42.70 -9.68 3.97
N SER A 7 -42.48 -9.29 5.22
CA SER A 7 -41.63 -8.18 5.59
C SER A 7 -40.19 -8.43 5.11
N LYS A 8 -39.68 -7.60 4.19
CA LYS A 8 -38.24 -7.58 3.83
C LYS A 8 -37.47 -6.93 4.97
N SER A 9 -36.69 -7.72 5.68
CA SER A 9 -35.67 -7.19 6.63
C SER A 9 -34.73 -6.21 5.90
N PRO A 10 -34.38 -5.07 6.52
CA PRO A 10 -33.40 -4.14 5.94
C PRO A 10 -32.07 -4.86 5.78
N ALA A 11 -31.50 -4.78 4.57
CA ALA A 11 -30.19 -5.32 4.28
C ALA A 11 -29.15 -4.63 5.17
N THR A 12 -28.43 -5.38 5.99
CA THR A 12 -27.28 -4.89 6.76
C THR A 12 -26.29 -4.23 5.79
N PRO A 13 -25.83 -2.99 6.06
CA PRO A 13 -24.87 -2.34 5.18
C PRO A 13 -23.63 -3.23 5.05
N ARG A 14 -23.27 -3.61 3.82
CA ARG A 14 -22.06 -4.39 3.53
C ARG A 14 -20.87 -3.61 4.08
N ARG A 15 -20.18 -4.15 5.08
CA ARG A 15 -18.92 -3.60 5.59
C ARG A 15 -17.96 -3.46 4.41
N LYS A 16 -17.44 -2.25 4.16
CA LYS A 16 -16.43 -2.04 3.12
C LYS A 16 -15.23 -2.95 3.44
N ALA A 17 -14.69 -3.64 2.42
CA ALA A 17 -13.54 -4.51 2.59
C ALA A 17 -12.37 -3.75 3.25
N ASP A 18 -11.68 -4.41 4.17
CA ASP A 18 -10.49 -3.85 4.80
C ASP A 18 -9.41 -3.65 3.73
N VAL A 19 -8.57 -2.65 3.92
CA VAL A 19 -7.40 -2.40 3.07
C VAL A 19 -6.21 -3.14 3.68
N VAL A 20 -5.50 -3.92 2.87
CA VAL A 20 -4.37 -4.71 3.34
C VAL A 20 -3.07 -3.92 3.18
N LEU A 21 -2.20 -3.95 4.19
CA LEU A 21 -0.88 -3.34 4.16
C LEU A 21 0.20 -4.43 4.16
N VAL A 22 1.19 -4.26 3.28
CA VAL A 22 2.43 -5.04 3.28
C VAL A 22 3.65 -4.10 3.26
N ALA A 23 4.79 -4.59 3.76
CA ALA A 23 6.04 -3.86 3.73
C ALA A 23 7.19 -4.82 3.41
N SER A 24 7.96 -4.49 2.38
CA SER A 24 9.17 -5.22 2.02
C SER A 24 10.37 -4.74 2.84
N GLY A 25 11.33 -5.60 3.10
CA GLY A 25 12.53 -5.27 3.87
C GLY A 25 13.82 -5.52 3.11
N ASP A 26 14.92 -5.38 3.84
CA ASP A 26 16.27 -5.68 3.38
C ASP A 26 16.57 -7.20 3.50
N LEU A 27 17.53 -7.69 2.73
CA LEU A 27 18.06 -9.05 2.87
C LEU A 27 18.81 -9.24 4.20
N ARG A 28 19.28 -8.15 4.78
CA ARG A 28 20.04 -8.15 6.04
C ARG A 28 19.09 -7.91 7.21
N GLU A 29 18.94 -8.91 8.07
CA GLU A 29 18.07 -8.85 9.25
C GLU A 29 18.39 -7.66 10.18
N GLU A 30 19.67 -7.30 10.33
CA GLU A 30 20.08 -6.17 11.15
C GLU A 30 19.57 -4.84 10.59
N ALA A 31 19.64 -4.65 9.27
CA ALA A 31 19.08 -3.47 8.62
C ALA A 31 17.57 -3.36 8.86
N ASN A 32 16.85 -4.47 8.79
CA ASN A 32 15.42 -4.51 9.09
C ASN A 32 15.12 -4.10 10.54
N ARG A 33 15.90 -4.60 11.52
CA ARG A 33 15.70 -4.20 12.93
C ARG A 33 15.95 -2.72 13.16
N VAL A 34 17.02 -2.17 12.57
CA VAL A 34 17.36 -0.75 12.70
C VAL A 34 16.29 0.14 12.06
N CYS A 35 15.72 -0.25 10.92
CA CYS A 35 14.72 0.52 10.19
C CYS A 35 13.29 0.33 10.73
N TRP A 36 13.03 -0.74 11.49
CA TRP A 36 11.69 -1.10 11.91
C TRP A 36 10.94 -0.01 12.70
N PRO A 37 11.56 0.75 13.61
CA PRO A 37 10.88 1.84 14.30
C PRO A 37 10.29 2.89 13.36
N ALA A 38 11.03 3.29 12.31
CA ALA A 38 10.54 4.24 11.31
C ALA A 38 9.36 3.68 10.50
N GLN A 39 9.46 2.42 10.07
CA GLN A 39 8.38 1.74 9.35
C GLN A 39 7.13 1.62 10.22
N LYS A 40 7.29 1.21 11.48
CA LYS A 40 6.20 1.08 12.44
C LYS A 40 5.49 2.41 12.68
N GLN A 41 6.25 3.51 12.77
CA GLN A 41 5.67 4.84 12.93
C GLN A 41 4.85 5.23 11.69
N MET A 42 5.40 5.05 10.49
CA MET A 42 4.69 5.31 9.24
C MET A 42 3.39 4.50 9.14
N GLU A 43 3.42 3.22 9.49
CA GLU A 43 2.22 2.37 9.47
C GLU A 43 1.14 2.86 10.45
N ALA A 44 1.55 3.37 11.61
CA ALA A 44 0.62 3.98 12.56
C ALA A 44 0.00 5.27 11.99
N ASP A 45 0.80 6.09 11.30
CA ASP A 45 0.33 7.33 10.67
C ASP A 45 -0.63 7.03 9.52
N LEU A 46 -0.32 6.05 8.68
CA LEU A 46 -1.22 5.56 7.63
C LEU A 46 -2.51 4.99 8.22
N THR A 47 -2.43 4.22 9.30
CA THR A 47 -3.63 3.68 9.96
C THR A 47 -4.57 4.80 10.39
N ARG A 48 -4.04 5.92 10.93
CA ARG A 48 -4.85 7.10 11.27
C ARG A 48 -5.43 7.78 10.03
N ALA A 49 -4.64 7.90 8.96
CA ALA A 49 -5.09 8.50 7.70
C ALA A 49 -6.24 7.70 7.06
N PHE A 50 -6.13 6.38 7.03
CA PHE A 50 -7.19 5.49 6.52
C PHE A 50 -8.43 5.52 7.42
N ALA A 51 -8.26 5.57 8.74
CA ALA A 51 -9.38 5.69 9.67
C ALA A 51 -10.14 7.01 9.47
N ALA A 52 -9.44 8.13 9.25
CA ALA A 52 -10.05 9.41 8.91
C ALA A 52 -10.87 9.35 7.60
N ALA A 53 -10.42 8.55 6.62
CA ALA A 53 -11.16 8.28 5.39
C ALA A 53 -12.24 7.17 5.54
N GLY A 54 -12.56 6.75 6.77
CA GLY A 54 -13.61 5.76 7.07
C GLY A 54 -13.27 4.33 6.64
N ARG A 55 -11.98 3.97 6.61
CA ARG A 55 -11.49 2.63 6.23
C ARG A 55 -10.58 2.04 7.29
N THR A 56 -10.57 0.72 7.37
CA THR A 56 -9.63 -0.03 8.22
C THR A 56 -8.42 -0.44 7.38
N LEU A 57 -7.22 -0.14 7.87
CA LEU A 57 -5.97 -0.61 7.32
C LEU A 57 -5.44 -1.74 8.21
N VAL A 58 -5.25 -2.92 7.65
CA VAL A 58 -4.78 -4.13 8.36
C VAL A 58 -3.52 -4.67 7.73
N ARG A 59 -2.57 -5.13 8.55
CA ARG A 59 -1.38 -5.79 8.01
C ARG A 59 -1.74 -7.14 7.41
N GLY A 60 -1.19 -7.43 6.22
CA GLY A 60 -1.33 -8.74 5.57
C GLY A 60 -0.59 -9.87 6.29
N HIS A 61 0.35 -9.53 7.17
CA HIS A 61 1.06 -10.48 8.04
C HIS A 61 1.50 -9.83 9.35
N ALA A 62 1.59 -10.62 10.41
CA ALA A 62 2.00 -10.13 11.71
C ALA A 62 3.52 -9.83 11.77
N PRO A 63 3.96 -8.81 12.52
CA PRO A 63 5.37 -8.65 12.83
C PRO A 63 5.93 -9.88 13.58
N SER A 64 7.15 -10.27 13.24
CA SER A 64 7.84 -11.39 13.89
C SER A 64 8.52 -10.92 15.18
N LYS A 65 8.04 -11.39 16.32
CA LYS A 65 8.69 -11.11 17.62
C LYS A 65 10.13 -11.66 17.68
N ALA A 66 10.37 -12.82 17.08
CA ALA A 66 11.69 -13.46 17.06
C ALA A 66 12.70 -12.67 16.23
N ARG A 67 12.27 -12.07 15.13
CA ARG A 67 13.13 -11.26 14.24
C ARG A 67 13.20 -9.78 14.67
N GLY A 68 12.27 -9.31 15.48
CA GLY A 68 12.21 -7.93 15.96
C GLY A 68 11.72 -6.91 14.93
N HIS A 69 11.12 -7.36 13.84
CA HIS A 69 10.54 -6.49 12.81
C HIS A 69 9.35 -7.13 12.09
N GLY A 70 8.64 -6.35 11.28
CA GLY A 70 7.49 -6.78 10.50
C GLY A 70 7.67 -6.66 8.99
N PHE A 71 8.89 -6.61 8.49
CA PHE A 71 9.15 -6.62 7.05
C PHE A 71 9.08 -8.04 6.48
N ILE A 72 8.64 -8.15 5.23
CA ILE A 72 8.86 -9.30 4.37
C ILE A 72 10.34 -9.24 3.94
N ALA A 73 11.15 -10.21 4.35
CA ALA A 73 12.61 -10.15 4.18
C ALA A 73 13.17 -11.21 3.21
N SER A 74 12.30 -11.91 2.51
CA SER A 74 12.69 -12.81 1.43
C SER A 74 11.57 -12.98 0.40
N ALA A 75 11.93 -13.35 -0.83
CA ALA A 75 10.95 -13.63 -1.87
C ALA A 75 10.02 -14.80 -1.51
N ARG A 76 10.53 -15.82 -0.81
CA ARG A 76 9.71 -16.94 -0.33
C ARG A 76 8.66 -16.48 0.68
N GLU A 77 9.05 -15.67 1.66
CA GLU A 77 8.13 -15.10 2.62
C GLU A 77 7.06 -14.22 1.92
N GLY A 78 7.49 -13.45 0.90
CA GLY A 78 6.56 -12.67 0.08
C GLY A 78 5.51 -13.55 -0.59
N ILE A 79 5.90 -14.65 -1.23
CA ILE A 79 4.97 -15.59 -1.84
C ILE A 79 3.99 -16.15 -0.80
N ASP A 80 4.49 -16.58 0.35
CA ASP A 80 3.67 -17.18 1.41
C ASP A 80 2.68 -16.15 2.02
N VAL A 81 3.09 -14.89 2.20
CA VAL A 81 2.21 -13.80 2.65
C VAL A 81 1.11 -13.53 1.62
N PHE A 82 1.45 -13.38 0.36
CA PHE A 82 0.46 -13.09 -0.68
C PHE A 82 -0.50 -14.26 -0.92
N ALA A 83 -0.09 -15.50 -0.68
CA ALA A 83 -0.99 -16.66 -0.70
C ALA A 83 -2.08 -16.61 0.37
N SER A 84 -1.89 -15.82 1.45
CA SER A 84 -2.85 -15.63 2.54
C SER A 84 -3.72 -14.38 2.40
N ILE A 85 -3.42 -13.50 1.44
CA ILE A 85 -4.16 -12.26 1.18
C ILE A 85 -5.23 -12.52 0.11
N ASP A 86 -6.44 -11.97 0.29
CA ASP A 86 -7.44 -11.95 -0.79
C ASP A 86 -6.84 -11.22 -2.01
N PRO A 87 -6.68 -11.90 -3.17
CA PRO A 87 -6.04 -11.31 -4.34
C PRO A 87 -6.81 -10.13 -4.94
N THR A 88 -8.03 -9.87 -4.50
CA THR A 88 -8.87 -8.75 -4.96
C THR A 88 -8.95 -7.61 -3.95
N ALA A 89 -8.40 -7.78 -2.74
CA ALA A 89 -8.44 -6.75 -1.72
C ALA A 89 -7.67 -5.49 -2.15
N PRO A 90 -8.13 -4.28 -1.77
CA PRO A 90 -7.30 -3.09 -1.92
C PRO A 90 -6.01 -3.25 -1.11
N LEU A 91 -4.85 -3.03 -1.74
CA LEU A 91 -3.54 -3.30 -1.16
C LEU A 91 -2.67 -2.05 -1.11
N VAL A 92 -2.03 -1.81 0.02
CA VAL A 92 -1.05 -0.76 0.24
C VAL A 92 0.32 -1.38 0.45
N VAL A 93 1.32 -0.94 -0.31
CA VAL A 93 2.73 -1.18 -0.01
C VAL A 93 3.28 0.07 0.66
N ALA A 94 3.61 -0.04 1.95
CA ALA A 94 4.06 1.09 2.77
C ALA A 94 5.58 1.12 2.87
N GLU A 95 6.18 2.25 2.51
CA GLU A 95 7.63 2.41 2.35
C GLU A 95 8.16 3.61 3.13
N ALA A 96 8.54 3.39 4.39
CA ALA A 96 9.23 4.39 5.21
C ALA A 96 10.75 4.39 4.99
N VAL A 97 11.28 3.32 4.41
CA VAL A 97 12.72 3.07 4.25
C VAL A 97 12.99 2.47 2.89
N TRP A 98 14.25 2.41 2.50
CA TRP A 98 14.66 1.67 1.30
C TRP A 98 14.26 0.19 1.43
N GLN A 99 13.60 -0.34 0.39
CA GLN A 99 13.09 -1.70 0.36
C GLN A 99 13.57 -2.46 -0.88
N TYR A 100 13.55 -3.79 -0.79
CA TYR A 100 13.78 -4.67 -1.92
C TYR A 100 12.48 -5.11 -2.57
N SER A 101 12.15 -4.55 -3.72
CA SER A 101 10.93 -4.86 -4.47
C SER A 101 10.81 -6.34 -4.86
N ASN A 102 11.92 -7.06 -5.02
CA ASN A 102 11.93 -8.47 -5.38
C ASN A 102 11.31 -9.39 -4.31
N HIS A 103 11.17 -8.94 -3.07
CA HIS A 103 10.48 -9.72 -2.03
C HIS A 103 8.96 -9.74 -2.21
N VAL A 104 8.38 -8.66 -2.72
CA VAL A 104 6.93 -8.49 -2.86
C VAL A 104 6.46 -8.53 -4.31
N LEU A 105 7.34 -8.33 -5.28
CA LEU A 105 6.97 -8.23 -6.70
C LEU A 105 6.25 -9.48 -7.24
N PRO A 106 6.64 -10.72 -6.92
CA PRO A 106 5.90 -11.90 -7.39
C PRO A 106 4.44 -11.92 -6.91
N GLY A 107 4.21 -11.54 -5.65
CA GLY A 107 2.87 -11.45 -5.10
C GLY A 107 2.06 -10.31 -5.71
N LEU A 108 2.67 -9.13 -5.88
CA LEU A 108 2.03 -7.98 -6.54
C LEU A 108 1.67 -8.29 -8.00
N SER A 109 2.50 -9.07 -8.71
CA SER A 109 2.24 -9.46 -10.10
C SER A 109 1.04 -10.40 -10.25
N SER A 110 0.67 -11.13 -9.21
CA SER A 110 -0.50 -12.01 -9.19
C SER A 110 -1.72 -11.37 -8.50
N HIS A 111 -1.57 -10.17 -7.95
CA HIS A 111 -2.65 -9.44 -7.28
C HIS A 111 -3.54 -8.74 -8.30
N SER A 112 -4.85 -8.84 -8.15
CA SER A 112 -5.84 -8.27 -9.08
C SER A 112 -6.61 -7.09 -8.50
N GLY A 113 -6.51 -6.86 -7.19
CA GLY A 113 -7.09 -5.68 -6.54
C GLY A 113 -6.28 -4.40 -6.81
N PRO A 114 -6.83 -3.23 -6.46
CA PRO A 114 -6.11 -1.97 -6.63
C PRO A 114 -4.89 -1.90 -5.70
N ILE A 115 -3.73 -1.57 -6.26
CA ILE A 115 -2.47 -1.41 -5.54
C ILE A 115 -2.16 0.08 -5.36
N LEU A 116 -1.77 0.47 -4.14
CA LEU A 116 -1.26 1.79 -3.80
C LEU A 116 0.13 1.65 -3.18
N THR A 117 1.13 2.25 -3.81
CA THR A 117 2.44 2.44 -3.17
C THR A 117 2.45 3.76 -2.41
N VAL A 118 2.87 3.75 -1.15
CA VAL A 118 2.89 4.94 -0.30
C VAL A 118 4.26 5.08 0.35
N ALA A 119 4.83 6.27 0.28
CA ALA A 119 6.06 6.60 0.97
C ALA A 119 5.95 7.90 1.76
N ASN A 120 6.78 8.04 2.79
CA ASN A 120 7.07 9.30 3.42
C ASN A 120 8.54 9.68 3.25
N TRP A 121 8.84 10.95 3.42
CA TRP A 121 10.21 11.40 3.61
C TRP A 121 10.57 11.18 5.08
N SER A 122 11.47 10.24 5.33
CA SER A 122 11.87 9.90 6.69
C SER A 122 13.22 10.50 7.09
N GLY A 123 13.78 11.41 6.27
CA GLY A 123 15.09 12.03 6.50
C GLY A 123 16.23 11.02 6.41
N GLN A 124 16.50 10.30 7.48
CA GLN A 124 17.55 9.29 7.55
C GLN A 124 17.25 8.07 6.68
N TRP A 125 15.99 7.72 6.51
CA TRP A 125 15.53 6.54 5.77
C TRP A 125 14.68 6.97 4.58
N PRO A 126 15.22 7.01 3.36
CA PRO A 126 14.51 7.58 2.21
C PRO A 126 13.43 6.63 1.66
N GLY A 127 12.26 6.63 2.26
CA GLY A 127 11.10 5.85 1.81
C GLY A 127 10.71 6.15 0.36
N LEU A 128 10.85 7.41 -0.07
CA LEU A 128 10.64 7.80 -1.46
C LEU A 128 11.53 7.00 -2.43
N VAL A 129 12.78 6.72 -2.07
CA VAL A 129 13.70 5.92 -2.91
C VAL A 129 13.21 4.48 -3.03
N GLY A 130 12.74 3.88 -1.93
CA GLY A 130 12.14 2.55 -1.94
C GLY A 130 10.92 2.49 -2.84
N MET A 131 10.01 3.43 -2.69
CA MET A 131 8.80 3.54 -3.51
C MET A 131 9.12 3.69 -4.99
N LEU A 132 10.07 4.56 -5.37
CA LEU A 132 10.47 4.74 -6.76
C LEU A 132 11.09 3.46 -7.34
N ASN A 133 11.87 2.71 -6.57
CA ASN A 133 12.40 1.41 -6.97
C ASN A 133 11.28 0.40 -7.23
N LEU A 134 10.32 0.29 -6.30
CA LEU A 134 9.15 -0.58 -6.47
C LEU A 134 8.30 -0.15 -7.67
N ASN A 135 8.00 1.13 -7.81
CA ASN A 135 7.22 1.68 -8.93
C ASN A 135 7.86 1.36 -10.29
N GLY A 136 9.19 1.50 -10.40
CA GLY A 136 9.94 1.10 -11.59
C GLY A 136 9.80 -0.39 -11.90
N SER A 137 9.86 -1.23 -10.87
CA SER A 137 9.69 -2.68 -11.00
C SER A 137 8.26 -3.06 -11.42
N LEU A 138 7.23 -2.45 -10.83
CA LEU A 138 5.83 -2.66 -11.19
C LEU A 138 5.55 -2.22 -12.63
N THR A 139 6.06 -1.04 -13.03
CA THR A 139 5.94 -0.54 -14.40
C THR A 139 6.57 -1.50 -15.40
N LYS A 140 7.79 -2.00 -15.12
CA LYS A 140 8.47 -2.97 -15.97
C LYS A 140 7.75 -4.30 -16.05
N ALA A 141 7.09 -4.73 -14.97
CA ALA A 141 6.30 -5.95 -14.93
C ALA A 141 4.88 -5.79 -15.53
N GLY A 142 4.48 -4.58 -15.93
CA GLY A 142 3.14 -4.31 -16.46
C GLY A 142 2.03 -4.38 -15.40
N VAL A 143 2.37 -4.26 -14.12
CA VAL A 143 1.42 -4.30 -13.00
C VAL A 143 0.83 -2.90 -12.79
N PRO A 144 -0.50 -2.72 -12.87
CA PRO A 144 -1.13 -1.42 -12.59
C PRO A 144 -1.02 -1.05 -11.10
N TYR A 145 -0.69 0.20 -10.82
CA TYR A 145 -0.66 0.73 -9.46
C TYR A 145 -0.98 2.22 -9.44
N ALA A 146 -1.33 2.73 -8.27
CA ALA A 146 -1.34 4.16 -7.95
C ALA A 146 -0.21 4.44 -6.94
N THR A 147 0.20 5.70 -6.83
CA THR A 147 1.27 6.10 -5.91
C THR A 147 0.92 7.37 -5.16
N LEU A 148 1.30 7.44 -3.88
CA LEU A 148 1.20 8.63 -3.05
C LEU A 148 2.49 8.81 -2.24
N TRP A 149 2.93 10.06 -2.14
CA TRP A 149 4.03 10.45 -1.31
C TRP A 149 3.67 11.71 -0.53
N ALA A 150 3.96 11.74 0.76
CA ALA A 150 3.77 12.92 1.59
C ALA A 150 4.63 12.84 2.85
N ASP A 151 5.06 14.00 3.35
CA ASP A 151 5.69 14.10 4.68
C ASP A 151 4.65 13.93 5.80
N ASP A 152 3.43 14.40 5.53
CA ASP A 152 2.31 14.35 6.48
C ASP A 152 1.06 13.74 5.81
N PHE A 153 0.69 12.55 6.26
CA PHE A 153 -0.50 11.84 5.78
C PHE A 153 -1.83 12.44 6.29
N SER A 154 -1.79 13.38 7.24
CA SER A 154 -2.96 14.12 7.69
C SER A 154 -3.27 15.33 6.79
N SER A 155 -2.36 15.71 5.89
CA SER A 155 -2.54 16.85 5.01
C SER A 155 -3.77 16.70 4.12
N ALA A 156 -4.48 17.82 3.88
CA ALA A 156 -5.68 17.81 3.05
C ALA A 156 -5.41 17.34 1.60
N GLY A 157 -4.19 17.56 1.09
CA GLY A 157 -3.75 17.05 -0.21
C GLY A 157 -3.70 15.53 -0.25
N PHE A 158 -3.02 14.92 0.73
CA PHE A 158 -2.93 13.47 0.85
C PHE A 158 -4.31 12.84 1.03
N GLN A 159 -5.14 13.39 1.92
CA GLN A 159 -6.48 12.86 2.21
C GLN A 159 -7.37 12.85 0.96
N ARG A 160 -7.40 13.93 0.17
CA ARG A 160 -8.17 13.96 -1.10
C ARG A 160 -7.72 12.88 -2.08
N HIS A 161 -6.41 12.66 -2.23
CA HIS A 161 -5.89 11.62 -3.11
C HIS A 161 -6.18 10.21 -2.59
N LEU A 162 -6.09 10.01 -1.27
CA LEU A 162 -6.43 8.75 -0.62
C LEU A 162 -7.92 8.41 -0.82
N GLU A 163 -8.82 9.36 -0.61
CA GLU A 163 -10.25 9.19 -0.86
C GLU A 163 -10.54 8.85 -2.32
N SER A 164 -9.86 9.51 -3.27
CA SER A 164 -9.96 9.19 -4.70
C SER A 164 -9.55 7.75 -4.98
N TRP A 165 -8.41 7.31 -4.43
CA TRP A 165 -7.97 5.92 -4.59
C TRP A 165 -8.93 4.93 -3.95
N LEU A 166 -9.43 5.19 -2.75
CA LEU A 166 -10.39 4.35 -2.06
C LEU A 166 -11.73 4.21 -2.81
N ALA A 167 -12.10 5.23 -3.59
CA ALA A 167 -13.32 5.23 -4.39
C ALA A 167 -13.15 4.56 -5.76
N THR A 168 -11.98 4.71 -6.38
CA THR A 168 -11.77 4.40 -7.81
C THR A 168 -10.61 3.45 -8.10
N GLY A 169 -9.76 3.16 -7.12
CA GLY A 169 -8.48 2.46 -7.31
C GLY A 169 -7.40 3.31 -8.01
N LYS A 170 -7.64 4.61 -8.21
CA LYS A 170 -6.75 5.49 -8.98
C LYS A 170 -6.45 6.79 -8.24
N VAL A 171 -5.25 7.32 -8.46
CA VAL A 171 -4.84 8.67 -8.06
C VAL A 171 -4.59 9.49 -9.32
N ARG A 172 -5.09 10.71 -9.36
CA ARG A 172 -4.80 11.67 -10.43
C ARG A 172 -3.90 12.76 -9.87
N HIS A 173 -2.65 12.78 -10.34
CA HIS A 173 -1.70 13.84 -9.98
C HIS A 173 -1.88 15.05 -10.89
N ASP A 174 -1.68 16.25 -10.33
CA ASP A 174 -1.56 17.46 -11.13
C ASP A 174 -0.21 17.45 -11.86
N THR A 175 -0.28 17.44 -13.18
CA THR A 175 0.89 17.46 -14.06
C THR A 175 1.04 18.79 -14.82
N SER A 176 0.26 19.81 -14.45
CA SER A 176 0.28 21.13 -15.12
C SER A 176 1.65 21.81 -15.09
N HIS A 177 2.46 21.48 -14.09
CA HIS A 177 3.84 21.98 -13.91
C HIS A 177 4.90 21.16 -14.69
N VAL A 178 4.51 20.05 -15.31
CA VAL A 178 5.44 19.18 -16.07
C VAL A 178 5.63 19.75 -17.45
N VAL A 179 6.88 20.12 -17.78
CA VAL A 179 7.25 20.54 -19.13
C VAL A 179 7.63 19.30 -19.93
N PRO A 180 6.88 18.97 -21.01
CA PRO A 180 7.25 17.85 -21.88
C PRO A 180 8.59 18.13 -22.57
N ILE A 181 9.52 17.19 -22.46
CA ILE A 181 10.73 17.24 -23.30
C ILE A 181 10.35 16.74 -24.69
N ALA A 182 10.58 17.57 -25.70
CA ALA A 182 10.39 17.15 -27.10
C ALA A 182 11.28 15.94 -27.38
N ALA A 183 10.68 14.89 -27.99
CA ALA A 183 11.44 13.71 -28.38
C ALA A 183 12.53 14.11 -29.36
N VAL A 184 13.79 13.93 -28.96
CA VAL A 184 14.93 14.10 -29.88
C VAL A 184 14.84 12.92 -30.86
N LYS A 185 14.61 13.20 -32.13
CA LYS A 185 14.79 12.20 -33.18
C LYS A 185 16.29 11.90 -33.27
N VAL A 186 16.68 10.71 -32.84
CA VAL A 186 18.00 10.14 -33.07
C VAL A 186 18.06 9.58 -34.48
#